data_6f624afb27aa07a57881e551afe41fee
#
_entry.id   6f624afb27aa07a57881e551afe41fee
#
_cell.length_a   1.000
_cell.length_b   1.000
_cell.length_c   1.000
_cell.angle_alpha   90.00
_cell.angle_beta   90.00
_cell.angle_gamma   90.00
#
_symmetry.space_group_name_H-M   'P 1'
#
loop_
_entity.id
_entity.type
_entity.pdbx_description
1 polymer ?
#
loop_
_entity_poly.entity_id
_entity_poly.type
_entity_poly.pdbx_seq_one_letter_code
_entity_poly.pdbx_strand_id
1 'polypeptide(L)'
;MPWANKAWEKLLSDLEPQGYVIVAFDHPKVDYLSCARTLATTLRHWVPDARICLITDRPQSNDPIYDHYREINRTDVNNAWADDWQVFFQTPFRETIKLEADMMITSPIDHWWTMFRHRDVVISTGCRNWRDELSKNRQYRRVFDVNGLPDVYNAVTYWRRSETARNFFVQVRDIFANWDHWRRTIRYAEDVPSTDLVYAMAAVIIGPELVTMPFATYPQIVHMKPAHAETQ
;
A
#
# COMPACT_ATOMS: atom_id res chain seq x y z
N MET A 1 -10.99 -10.84 -26.28
CA MET A 1 -12.08 -9.96 -26.76
C MET A 1 -11.47 -8.65 -27.26
N PRO A 2 -11.59 -8.29 -28.56
CA PRO A 2 -10.83 -7.15 -29.15
C PRO A 2 -11.22 -5.76 -28.63
N TRP A 3 -12.43 -5.59 -28.12
CA TRP A 3 -12.91 -4.30 -27.59
C TRP A 3 -12.34 -3.95 -26.21
N ALA A 4 -11.99 -4.95 -25.39
CA ALA A 4 -11.38 -4.74 -24.09
C ALA A 4 -9.99 -4.08 -24.21
N ASN A 5 -9.25 -4.37 -25.30
CA ASN A 5 -7.93 -3.81 -25.53
C ASN A 5 -7.97 -2.30 -25.83
N LYS A 6 -8.90 -1.82 -26.66
CA LYS A 6 -8.95 -0.39 -27.03
C LYS A 6 -9.33 0.54 -25.87
N ALA A 7 -10.30 0.13 -25.03
CA ALA A 7 -10.68 0.91 -23.86
C ALA A 7 -9.56 0.91 -22.81
N TRP A 8 -8.88 -0.21 -22.66
CA TRP A 8 -7.74 -0.34 -21.76
C TRP A 8 -6.53 0.45 -22.26
N GLU A 9 -6.20 0.38 -23.54
CA GLU A 9 -5.15 1.17 -24.19
C GLU A 9 -5.42 2.68 -24.07
N LYS A 10 -6.66 3.11 -24.25
CA LYS A 10 -7.05 4.51 -24.05
C LYS A 10 -6.88 4.93 -22.60
N LEU A 11 -7.33 4.10 -21.63
CA LEU A 11 -7.12 4.37 -20.21
C LEU A 11 -5.64 4.52 -19.89
N LEU A 12 -4.80 3.64 -20.43
CA LEU A 12 -3.35 3.68 -20.22
C LEU A 12 -2.71 4.93 -20.86
N SER A 13 -3.21 5.41 -22.00
CA SER A 13 -2.66 6.59 -22.68
C SER A 13 -2.82 7.87 -21.85
N ASP A 14 -3.86 7.95 -21.04
CA ASP A 14 -4.19 9.11 -20.23
C ASP A 14 -3.44 9.15 -18.89
N LEU A 15 -2.70 8.06 -18.55
CA LEU A 15 -1.92 7.97 -17.31
C LEU A 15 -0.47 8.37 -17.53
N GLU A 16 0.11 9.03 -16.53
CA GLU A 16 1.55 9.27 -16.48
C GLU A 16 2.33 7.94 -16.36
N PRO A 17 3.59 7.89 -16.83
CA PRO A 17 4.34 6.63 -16.85
C PRO A 17 4.50 5.97 -15.49
N GLN A 18 4.96 6.73 -14.49
CA GLN A 18 5.22 6.21 -13.14
C GLN A 18 5.14 7.31 -12.08
N GLY A 19 4.84 6.94 -10.85
CA GLY A 19 4.86 7.86 -9.72
C GLY A 19 4.55 7.21 -8.38
N TYR A 20 4.68 8.00 -7.35
CA TYR A 20 4.48 7.60 -5.97
C TYR A 20 3.08 8.02 -5.50
N VAL A 21 2.42 7.13 -4.79
CA VAL A 21 1.15 7.41 -4.12
C VAL A 21 1.38 7.40 -2.62
N ILE A 22 0.96 8.45 -1.96
CA ILE A 22 0.90 8.53 -0.49
C ILE A 22 -0.57 8.54 -0.10
N VAL A 23 -0.94 7.66 0.84
CA VAL A 23 -2.31 7.53 1.33
C VAL A 23 -2.41 8.13 2.73
N ALA A 24 -3.29 9.09 2.91
CA ALA A 24 -3.49 9.77 4.18
C ALA A 24 -4.99 9.96 4.45
N PHE A 25 -5.57 9.03 5.22
CA PHE A 25 -6.96 9.10 5.64
C PHE A 25 -7.10 9.82 6.98
N ASP A 26 -8.25 10.44 7.19
CA ASP A 26 -8.58 11.07 8.46
C ASP A 26 -8.59 10.06 9.60
N HIS A 27 -7.90 10.41 10.69
CA HIS A 27 -7.80 9.55 11.84
C HIS A 27 -7.86 10.37 13.14
N PRO A 28 -8.65 9.96 14.15
CA PRO A 28 -8.89 10.78 15.35
C PRO A 28 -7.66 11.00 16.25
N LYS A 29 -6.61 10.18 16.09
CA LYS A 29 -5.43 10.21 16.97
C LYS A 29 -4.14 10.60 16.24
N VAL A 30 -4.12 10.61 14.91
CA VAL A 30 -2.91 10.82 14.10
C VAL A 30 -3.22 11.76 12.94
N ASP A 31 -2.43 12.80 12.80
CA ASP A 31 -2.49 13.69 11.63
C ASP A 31 -1.68 13.09 10.47
N TYR A 32 -2.32 12.16 9.74
CA TYR A 32 -1.69 11.52 8.58
C TYR A 32 -1.44 12.49 7.43
N LEU A 33 -2.14 13.63 7.33
CA LEU A 33 -1.84 14.64 6.31
C LEU A 33 -0.49 15.31 6.56
N SER A 34 -0.20 15.68 7.81
CA SER A 34 1.12 16.20 8.20
C SER A 34 2.22 15.16 8.01
N CYS A 35 1.94 13.89 8.32
CA CYS A 35 2.86 12.77 8.05
C CYS A 35 3.14 12.65 6.55
N ALA A 36 2.09 12.61 5.72
CA ALA A 36 2.21 12.52 4.27
C ALA A 36 3.02 13.68 3.67
N ARG A 37 2.85 14.89 4.19
CA ARG A 37 3.63 16.05 3.78
C ARG A 37 5.12 15.89 4.12
N THR A 38 5.43 15.36 5.29
CA THR A 38 6.81 15.07 5.72
C THR A 38 7.43 14.00 4.80
N LEU A 39 6.68 12.93 4.54
CA LEU A 39 7.12 11.89 3.59
C LEU A 39 7.38 12.46 2.20
N ALA A 40 6.45 13.24 1.65
CA ALA A 40 6.61 13.88 0.34
C ALA A 40 7.84 14.80 0.28
N THR A 41 8.11 15.55 1.38
CA THR A 41 9.29 16.40 1.49
C THR A 41 10.58 15.60 1.44
N THR A 42 10.67 14.51 2.21
CA THR A 42 11.86 13.65 2.22
C THR A 42 12.01 12.90 0.88
N LEU A 43 10.91 12.48 0.28
CA LEU A 43 10.93 11.85 -1.05
C LEU A 43 11.49 12.79 -2.12
N ARG A 44 11.02 14.04 -2.19
CA ARG A 44 11.54 15.04 -3.13
C ARG A 44 12.99 15.42 -2.86
N HIS A 45 13.43 15.37 -1.60
CA HIS A 45 14.85 15.61 -1.28
C HIS A 45 15.76 14.56 -1.94
N TRP A 46 15.38 13.28 -1.90
CA TRP A 46 16.19 12.18 -2.42
C TRP A 46 15.88 11.83 -3.88
N VAL A 47 14.70 12.16 -4.36
CA VAL A 47 14.20 11.93 -5.72
C VAL A 47 13.56 13.23 -6.21
N PRO A 48 14.34 14.22 -6.66
CA PRO A 48 13.83 15.56 -7.00
C PRO A 48 12.72 15.57 -8.05
N ASP A 49 12.78 14.66 -9.02
CA ASP A 49 11.80 14.55 -10.11
C ASP A 49 10.64 13.59 -9.77
N ALA A 50 10.48 13.21 -8.50
CA ALA A 50 9.39 12.32 -8.09
C ALA A 50 8.02 12.90 -8.45
N ARG A 51 7.20 12.15 -9.18
CA ARG A 51 5.78 12.47 -9.37
C ARG A 51 5.00 11.91 -8.19
N ILE A 52 4.30 12.77 -7.45
CA ILE A 52 3.66 12.40 -6.18
C ILE A 52 2.17 12.69 -6.25
N CYS A 53 1.36 11.66 -5.96
CA CYS A 53 -0.08 11.78 -5.80
C CYS A 53 -0.45 11.56 -4.34
N LEU A 54 -1.15 12.52 -3.74
CA LEU A 54 -1.82 12.32 -2.45
C LEU A 54 -3.22 11.74 -2.69
N ILE A 55 -3.52 10.64 -2.02
CA ILE A 55 -4.88 10.04 -1.96
C ILE A 55 -5.39 10.18 -0.53
N THR A 56 -6.55 10.79 -0.35
CA THR A 56 -7.13 11.10 0.96
C THR A 56 -8.66 11.12 0.91
N ASP A 57 -9.29 11.09 2.07
CA ASP A 57 -10.73 11.29 2.27
C ASP A 57 -11.09 12.75 2.65
N ARG A 58 -10.12 13.64 2.58
CA ARG A 58 -10.29 15.07 2.85
C ARG A 58 -10.45 15.87 1.56
N PRO A 59 -11.15 17.03 1.61
CA PRO A 59 -11.24 17.94 0.46
C PRO A 59 -9.87 18.37 -0.04
N GLN A 60 -9.81 18.67 -1.33
CA GLN A 60 -8.58 19.01 -2.02
C GLN A 60 -7.82 20.15 -1.32
N SER A 61 -6.54 19.93 -1.09
CA SER A 61 -5.56 20.91 -0.67
C SER A 61 -4.73 21.37 -1.88
N ASN A 62 -4.39 22.64 -1.94
CA ASN A 62 -3.49 23.21 -2.95
C ASN A 62 -2.03 23.16 -2.50
N ASP A 63 -1.60 22.14 -1.78
CA ASP A 63 -0.20 22.01 -1.36
C ASP A 63 0.67 21.63 -2.57
N PRO A 64 1.60 22.51 -3.00
CA PRO A 64 2.40 22.31 -4.20
C PRO A 64 3.42 21.18 -4.08
N ILE A 65 3.55 20.55 -2.91
CA ILE A 65 4.41 19.37 -2.72
C ILE A 65 3.92 18.18 -3.54
N TYR A 66 2.61 18.11 -3.83
CA TYR A 66 1.97 17.06 -4.60
C TYR A 66 1.70 17.49 -6.03
N ASP A 67 1.97 16.61 -7.00
CA ASP A 67 1.62 16.83 -8.42
C ASP A 67 0.16 16.52 -8.69
N HIS A 68 -0.38 15.56 -7.96
CA HIS A 68 -1.77 15.13 -8.06
C HIS A 68 -2.41 15.01 -6.69
N TYR A 69 -3.71 15.23 -6.69
CA TYR A 69 -4.58 15.03 -5.55
C TYR A 69 -5.77 14.19 -5.98
N ARG A 70 -6.11 13.18 -5.18
CA ARG A 70 -7.30 12.35 -5.41
C ARG A 70 -8.05 12.18 -4.10
N GLU A 71 -9.33 12.52 -4.14
CA GLU A 71 -10.25 12.29 -3.05
C GLU A 71 -10.94 10.94 -3.25
N ILE A 72 -11.07 10.17 -2.17
CA ILE A 72 -11.87 8.96 -2.16
C ILE A 72 -12.98 9.08 -1.13
N ASN A 73 -14.14 8.52 -1.47
CA ASN A 73 -15.25 8.42 -0.53
C ASN A 73 -15.07 7.18 0.33
N ARG A 74 -15.07 7.37 1.64
CA ARG A 74 -15.03 6.24 2.58
C ARG A 74 -16.36 5.50 2.58
N THR A 75 -16.29 4.18 2.41
CA THR A 75 -17.46 3.29 2.46
C THR A 75 -17.68 2.72 3.84
N ASP A 76 -16.65 2.64 4.69
CA ASP A 76 -16.74 2.19 6.07
C ASP A 76 -16.17 3.24 7.03
N VAL A 77 -17.04 3.82 7.84
CA VAL A 77 -16.66 4.83 8.86
C VAL A 77 -15.92 4.23 10.05
N ASN A 78 -16.05 2.93 10.29
CA ASN A 78 -15.43 2.23 11.41
C ASN A 78 -14.04 1.69 11.07
N ASN A 79 -13.76 1.50 9.78
CA ASN A 79 -12.46 1.05 9.29
C ASN A 79 -11.91 2.01 8.24
N ALA A 80 -11.00 2.89 8.66
CA ALA A 80 -10.37 3.86 7.77
C ALA A 80 -9.63 3.19 6.58
N TRP A 81 -9.24 1.93 6.73
CA TRP A 81 -8.42 1.20 5.76
C TRP A 81 -9.23 0.31 4.82
N ALA A 82 -10.55 0.15 5.04
CA ALA A 82 -11.41 -0.67 4.19
C ALA A 82 -11.44 -0.21 2.73
N ASP A 83 -11.12 1.05 2.50
CA ASP A 83 -11.13 1.69 1.18
C ASP A 83 -9.73 1.75 0.52
N ASP A 84 -8.69 1.20 1.14
CA ASP A 84 -7.32 1.21 0.62
C ASP A 84 -7.22 0.57 -0.79
N TRP A 85 -8.09 -0.35 -1.16
CA TRP A 85 -8.17 -0.95 -2.49
C TRP A 85 -8.43 0.08 -3.61
N GLN A 86 -9.05 1.23 -3.31
CA GLN A 86 -9.35 2.27 -4.30
C GLN A 86 -8.09 2.91 -4.87
N VAL A 87 -6.96 2.82 -4.18
CA VAL A 87 -5.66 3.37 -4.63
C VAL A 87 -5.29 2.91 -6.04
N PHE A 88 -5.59 1.64 -6.37
CA PHE A 88 -5.35 1.11 -7.71
C PHE A 88 -6.16 1.84 -8.78
N PHE A 89 -7.41 2.18 -8.50
CA PHE A 89 -8.30 2.83 -9.46
C PHE A 89 -8.07 4.34 -9.54
N GLN A 90 -7.62 4.96 -8.45
CA GLN A 90 -7.45 6.41 -8.32
C GLN A 90 -6.06 6.91 -8.73
N THR A 91 -5.03 6.06 -8.72
CA THR A 91 -3.69 6.49 -9.11
C THR A 91 -3.65 7.04 -10.53
N PRO A 92 -2.99 8.20 -10.76
CA PRO A 92 -2.81 8.77 -12.10
C PRO A 92 -1.66 8.11 -12.89
N PHE A 93 -1.05 7.07 -12.38
CA PHE A 93 0.16 6.46 -12.92
C PHE A 93 -0.10 5.06 -13.50
N ARG A 94 0.68 4.69 -14.54
CA ARG A 94 0.71 3.32 -15.09
C ARG A 94 1.44 2.37 -14.16
N GLU A 95 2.58 2.83 -13.61
CA GLU A 95 3.33 2.16 -12.57
C GLU A 95 3.28 2.98 -11.30
N THR A 96 2.99 2.36 -10.18
CA THR A 96 2.81 3.06 -8.90
C THR A 96 3.59 2.38 -7.80
N ILE A 97 4.31 3.17 -7.01
CA ILE A 97 4.80 2.78 -5.69
C ILE A 97 3.95 3.49 -4.64
N LYS A 98 3.17 2.73 -3.88
CA LYS A 98 2.43 3.24 -2.73
C LYS A 98 3.32 3.21 -1.51
N LEU A 99 3.29 4.30 -0.74
CA LEU A 99 3.99 4.48 0.53
C LEU A 99 2.99 4.83 1.63
N GLU A 100 3.13 4.24 2.81
CA GLU A 100 2.35 4.67 3.98
C GLU A 100 2.79 6.06 4.44
N ALA A 101 1.84 6.89 4.88
CA ALA A 101 2.09 8.31 5.18
C ALA A 101 3.08 8.53 6.33
N ASP A 102 3.13 7.61 7.31
CA ASP A 102 3.97 7.69 8.51
C ASP A 102 5.39 7.15 8.29
N MET A 103 5.94 7.37 7.10
CA MET A 103 7.31 7.02 6.74
C MET A 103 8.15 8.24 6.39
N MET A 104 9.46 8.06 6.39
CA MET A 104 10.44 9.00 5.83
C MET A 104 11.41 8.27 4.92
N ILE A 105 11.76 8.89 3.80
CA ILE A 105 12.80 8.42 2.89
C ILE A 105 14.13 8.98 3.37
N THR A 106 15.14 8.12 3.50
CA THR A 106 16.45 8.45 4.07
C THR A 106 17.61 8.37 3.08
N SER A 107 17.35 7.86 1.87
CA SER A 107 18.31 7.79 0.76
C SER A 107 17.60 7.57 -0.57
N PRO A 108 18.29 7.70 -1.74
CA PRO A 108 17.66 7.53 -3.05
C PRO A 108 17.01 6.16 -3.23
N ILE A 109 15.82 6.16 -3.86
CA ILE A 109 14.99 4.95 -4.08
C ILE A 109 14.67 4.70 -5.57
N ASP A 110 15.32 5.40 -6.50
CA ASP A 110 15.05 5.27 -7.94
C ASP A 110 15.24 3.84 -8.45
N HIS A 111 16.15 3.08 -7.85
CA HIS A 111 16.40 1.69 -8.19
C HIS A 111 15.22 0.76 -7.88
N TRP A 112 14.26 1.17 -7.05
CA TRP A 112 13.07 0.37 -6.73
C TRP A 112 12.22 0.11 -7.98
N TRP A 113 12.14 1.06 -8.91
CA TRP A 113 11.43 0.87 -10.17
C TRP A 113 11.96 -0.34 -10.95
N THR A 114 13.27 -0.44 -11.11
CA THR A 114 13.90 -1.56 -11.79
C THR A 114 13.70 -2.86 -11.02
N MET A 115 13.84 -2.82 -9.71
CA MET A 115 13.67 -3.99 -8.83
C MET A 115 12.25 -4.55 -8.89
N PHE A 116 11.21 -3.68 -8.89
CA PHE A 116 9.83 -4.12 -8.82
C PHE A 116 9.25 -4.54 -10.17
N ARG A 117 9.73 -4.02 -11.28
CA ARG A 117 9.20 -4.28 -12.65
C ARG A 117 9.21 -5.74 -13.09
N HIS A 118 9.87 -6.61 -12.37
CA HIS A 118 9.83 -8.05 -12.64
C HIS A 118 8.47 -8.69 -12.32
N ARG A 119 7.56 -7.95 -11.67
CA ARG A 119 6.22 -8.43 -11.32
C ARG A 119 5.16 -7.36 -11.57
N ASP A 120 3.92 -7.81 -11.70
CA ASP A 120 2.77 -6.92 -11.86
C ASP A 120 2.35 -6.26 -10.56
N VAL A 121 2.56 -6.96 -9.45
CA VAL A 121 2.35 -6.48 -8.08
C VAL A 121 3.55 -6.92 -7.23
N VAL A 122 4.02 -6.05 -6.36
CA VAL A 122 4.99 -6.37 -5.32
C VAL A 122 4.48 -5.85 -4.00
N ILE A 123 4.25 -6.75 -3.05
CA ILE A 123 3.92 -6.43 -1.67
C ILE A 123 5.11 -6.82 -0.82
N SER A 124 5.56 -5.90 0.05
CA SER A 124 6.64 -6.20 0.98
C SER A 124 6.22 -7.24 2.01
N THR A 125 7.15 -8.10 2.41
CA THR A 125 6.98 -9.10 3.45
C THR A 125 8.09 -8.95 4.49
N GLY A 126 7.82 -9.39 5.72
CA GLY A 126 8.78 -9.32 6.81
C GLY A 126 8.87 -7.92 7.41
N CYS A 127 7.96 -7.62 8.33
CA CYS A 127 7.97 -6.34 9.05
C CYS A 127 9.28 -6.18 9.84
N ARG A 128 10.00 -5.09 9.58
CA ARG A 128 11.25 -4.74 10.27
C ARG A 128 11.14 -3.38 10.93
N ASN A 129 11.85 -3.20 12.02
CA ASN A 129 11.99 -1.90 12.67
C ASN A 129 13.05 -1.05 11.94
N TRP A 130 13.25 0.17 12.41
CA TRP A 130 14.24 1.11 11.85
C TRP A 130 15.71 0.66 11.99
N ARG A 131 15.98 -0.38 12.80
CA ARG A 131 17.31 -1.03 12.93
C ARG A 131 17.47 -2.23 12.01
N ASP A 132 16.52 -2.45 11.09
CA ASP A 132 16.48 -3.63 10.21
C ASP A 132 16.31 -4.97 10.96
N GLU A 133 15.76 -4.94 12.18
CA GLU A 133 15.45 -6.12 12.95
C GLU A 133 14.01 -6.57 12.69
N LEU A 134 13.77 -7.88 12.58
CA LEU A 134 12.41 -8.42 12.49
C LEU A 134 11.59 -8.02 13.73
N SER A 135 10.39 -7.54 13.50
CA SER A 135 9.46 -7.21 14.59
C SER A 135 9.25 -8.41 15.50
N LYS A 136 9.53 -8.22 16.79
CA LYS A 136 9.38 -9.28 17.80
C LYS A 136 7.93 -9.47 18.25
N ASN A 137 7.05 -8.53 17.95
CA ASN A 137 5.63 -8.64 18.32
C ASN A 137 4.89 -9.63 17.40
N ARG A 138 5.15 -10.91 17.61
CA ARG A 138 4.52 -12.01 16.86
C ARG A 138 3.07 -12.29 17.29
N GLN A 139 2.61 -11.73 18.41
CA GLN A 139 1.22 -11.96 18.84
C GLN A 139 0.22 -11.41 17.82
N TYR A 140 0.43 -10.22 17.34
CA TYR A 140 -0.34 -9.61 16.25
C TYR A 140 -0.23 -10.41 14.93
N ARG A 141 0.93 -11.05 14.68
CA ARG A 141 1.23 -11.85 13.49
C ARG A 141 0.83 -13.33 13.61
N ARG A 142 0.34 -13.77 14.76
CA ARG A 142 -0.02 -15.17 14.99
C ARG A 142 -1.02 -15.71 13.98
N VAL A 143 -1.97 -14.88 13.53
CA VAL A 143 -2.97 -15.27 12.52
C VAL A 143 -2.32 -15.62 11.18
N PHE A 144 -1.21 -14.98 10.82
CA PHE A 144 -0.44 -15.30 9.61
C PHE A 144 0.19 -16.68 9.72
N ASP A 145 0.90 -16.94 10.82
CA ASP A 145 1.60 -18.20 11.05
C ASP A 145 0.60 -19.39 11.08
N VAL A 146 -0.52 -19.25 11.80
CA VAL A 146 -1.52 -20.33 11.97
C VAL A 146 -2.25 -20.66 10.67
N ASN A 147 -2.43 -19.67 9.78
CA ASN A 147 -3.14 -19.84 8.52
C ASN A 147 -2.20 -19.97 7.31
N GLY A 148 -0.88 -20.05 7.52
CA GLY A 148 0.10 -20.15 6.43
C GLY A 148 0.07 -18.95 5.48
N LEU A 149 -0.31 -17.76 5.99
CA LEU A 149 -0.34 -16.54 5.19
C LEU A 149 1.07 -15.96 5.07
N PRO A 150 1.42 -15.35 3.91
CA PRO A 150 2.68 -14.63 3.79
C PRO A 150 2.73 -13.48 4.80
N ASP A 151 3.89 -13.23 5.40
CA ASP A 151 4.10 -12.20 6.43
C ASP A 151 4.10 -10.80 5.79
N VAL A 152 3.00 -10.44 5.18
CA VAL A 152 2.82 -9.16 4.46
C VAL A 152 2.96 -7.99 5.42
N TYR A 153 3.67 -6.98 4.95
CA TYR A 153 3.80 -5.68 5.58
C TYR A 153 3.56 -4.59 4.53
N ASN A 154 2.36 -4.00 4.54
CA ASN A 154 1.87 -3.14 3.48
C ASN A 154 2.44 -1.71 3.49
N ALA A 155 3.65 -1.53 4.02
CA ALA A 155 4.32 -0.23 4.06
C ALA A 155 4.70 0.28 2.66
N VAL A 156 5.19 -0.64 1.82
CA VAL A 156 5.55 -0.38 0.44
C VAL A 156 4.84 -1.38 -0.46
N THR A 157 4.06 -0.88 -1.40
CA THR A 157 3.38 -1.71 -2.38
C THR A 157 3.59 -1.12 -3.77
N TYR A 158 4.05 -1.94 -4.70
CA TYR A 158 4.17 -1.58 -6.11
C TYR A 158 3.12 -2.31 -6.93
N TRP A 159 2.62 -1.64 -7.96
CA TRP A 159 1.88 -2.28 -9.04
C TRP A 159 2.08 -1.54 -10.37
N ARG A 160 1.92 -2.29 -11.46
CA ARG A 160 1.67 -1.72 -12.77
C ARG A 160 0.24 -2.02 -13.21
N ARG A 161 -0.31 -1.21 -14.12
CA ARG A 161 -1.64 -1.43 -14.67
C ARG A 161 -1.67 -2.73 -15.47
N SER A 162 -2.17 -3.81 -14.85
CA SER A 162 -2.30 -5.15 -15.43
C SER A 162 -3.56 -5.84 -14.92
N GLU A 163 -3.92 -6.95 -15.54
CA GLU A 163 -5.04 -7.77 -15.12
C GLU A 163 -4.75 -8.41 -13.74
N THR A 164 -3.52 -8.88 -13.51
CA THR A 164 -3.10 -9.43 -12.21
C THR A 164 -3.26 -8.40 -11.11
N ALA A 165 -2.78 -7.17 -11.31
CA ALA A 165 -2.93 -6.11 -10.33
C ALA A 165 -4.40 -5.74 -10.08
N ARG A 166 -5.19 -5.62 -11.15
CA ARG A 166 -6.62 -5.37 -11.03
C ARG A 166 -7.31 -6.46 -10.20
N ASN A 167 -7.04 -7.73 -10.50
CA ASN A 167 -7.63 -8.84 -9.79
C ASN A 167 -7.22 -8.86 -8.32
N PHE A 168 -5.95 -8.55 -8.03
CA PHE A 168 -5.46 -8.43 -6.66
C PHE A 168 -6.27 -7.38 -5.86
N PHE A 169 -6.41 -6.15 -6.37
CA PHE A 169 -7.15 -5.09 -5.66
C PHE A 169 -8.66 -5.34 -5.60
N VAL A 170 -9.23 -6.07 -6.56
CA VAL A 170 -10.61 -6.57 -6.48
C VAL A 170 -10.76 -7.58 -5.33
N GLN A 171 -9.81 -8.51 -5.15
CA GLN A 171 -9.82 -9.42 -4.01
C GLN A 171 -9.67 -8.68 -2.68
N VAL A 172 -8.79 -7.69 -2.59
CA VAL A 172 -8.66 -6.83 -1.40
C VAL A 172 -10.02 -6.21 -1.04
N ARG A 173 -10.71 -5.60 -2.02
CA ARG A 173 -12.05 -5.05 -1.83
C ARG A 173 -13.05 -6.10 -1.34
N ASP A 174 -13.08 -7.25 -2.00
CA ASP A 174 -14.07 -8.30 -1.72
C ASP A 174 -13.84 -8.93 -0.32
N ILE A 175 -12.59 -9.03 0.13
CA ILE A 175 -12.27 -9.48 1.49
C ILE A 175 -12.76 -8.46 2.52
N PHE A 176 -12.49 -7.17 2.34
CA PHE A 176 -13.02 -6.12 3.23
C PHE A 176 -14.55 -6.13 3.28
N ALA A 177 -15.20 -6.17 2.12
CA ALA A 177 -16.67 -6.16 2.02
C ALA A 177 -17.34 -7.38 2.65
N ASN A 178 -16.65 -8.50 2.72
CA ASN A 178 -17.16 -9.76 3.29
C ASN A 178 -16.37 -10.19 4.53
N TRP A 179 -15.87 -9.23 5.33
CA TRP A 179 -14.96 -9.52 6.43
C TRP A 179 -15.50 -10.53 7.44
N ASP A 180 -16.78 -10.48 7.77
CA ASP A 180 -17.42 -11.45 8.68
C ASP A 180 -17.35 -12.90 8.21
N HIS A 181 -17.37 -13.14 6.92
CA HIS A 181 -17.14 -14.47 6.35
C HIS A 181 -15.69 -14.87 6.49
N TRP A 182 -14.78 -14.00 6.08
CA TRP A 182 -13.35 -14.28 6.04
C TRP A 182 -12.74 -14.48 7.43
N ARG A 183 -13.08 -13.61 8.41
CA ARG A 183 -12.57 -13.75 9.78
C ARG A 183 -12.96 -15.08 10.44
N ARG A 184 -14.15 -15.61 10.13
CA ARG A 184 -14.57 -16.93 10.59
C ARG A 184 -13.76 -18.04 9.95
N THR A 185 -13.45 -17.92 8.67
CA THR A 185 -12.66 -18.90 7.91
C THR A 185 -11.26 -19.03 8.48
N ILE A 186 -10.60 -17.90 8.78
CA ILE A 186 -9.23 -17.88 9.35
C ILE A 186 -9.23 -17.91 10.89
N ARG A 187 -10.38 -18.02 11.53
CA ARG A 187 -10.55 -18.00 13.00
C ARG A 187 -9.94 -16.77 13.66
N TYR A 188 -10.16 -15.61 13.07
CA TYR A 188 -9.69 -14.34 13.59
C TYR A 188 -10.76 -13.65 14.45
N ALA A 189 -10.36 -13.20 15.65
CA ALA A 189 -11.31 -12.68 16.64
C ALA A 189 -11.73 -11.23 16.40
N GLU A 190 -10.86 -10.43 15.74
CA GLU A 190 -11.10 -9.00 15.58
C GLU A 190 -12.19 -8.71 14.56
N ASP A 191 -13.06 -7.75 14.89
CA ASP A 191 -14.15 -7.31 14.02
C ASP A 191 -13.66 -6.45 12.84
N VAL A 192 -12.47 -5.86 12.96
CA VAL A 192 -11.87 -5.00 11.96
C VAL A 192 -10.52 -5.58 11.51
N PRO A 193 -10.33 -5.86 10.22
CA PRO A 193 -9.05 -6.36 9.72
C PRO A 193 -8.00 -5.25 9.59
N SER A 194 -6.73 -5.63 9.71
CA SER A 194 -5.64 -4.78 9.21
C SER A 194 -5.47 -4.94 7.70
N THR A 195 -4.94 -3.91 7.04
CA THR A 195 -4.56 -3.98 5.62
C THR A 195 -3.56 -5.10 5.35
N ASP A 196 -2.57 -5.29 6.23
CA ASP A 196 -1.58 -6.37 6.11
C ASP A 196 -2.25 -7.74 5.98
N LEU A 197 -3.24 -8.02 6.85
CA LEU A 197 -3.96 -9.30 6.85
C LEU A 197 -4.78 -9.49 5.58
N VAL A 198 -5.52 -8.47 5.16
CA VAL A 198 -6.34 -8.53 3.94
C VAL A 198 -5.48 -8.71 2.70
N TYR A 199 -4.34 -8.00 2.61
CA TYR A 199 -3.39 -8.13 1.50
C TYR A 199 -2.73 -9.52 1.48
N ALA A 200 -2.41 -10.09 2.66
CA ALA A 200 -1.88 -11.44 2.74
C ALA A 200 -2.89 -12.50 2.25
N MET A 201 -4.17 -12.35 2.61
CA MET A 201 -5.24 -13.24 2.14
C MET A 201 -5.45 -13.09 0.63
N ALA A 202 -5.50 -11.86 0.10
CA ALA A 202 -5.58 -11.61 -1.34
C ALA A 202 -4.38 -12.19 -2.09
N ALA A 203 -3.18 -12.10 -1.51
CA ALA A 203 -1.98 -12.70 -2.08
C ALA A 203 -2.10 -14.22 -2.19
N VAL A 204 -2.65 -14.90 -1.17
CA VAL A 204 -2.87 -16.36 -1.24
C VAL A 204 -3.86 -16.73 -2.34
N ILE A 205 -4.94 -15.93 -2.52
CA ILE A 205 -5.96 -16.19 -3.56
C ILE A 205 -5.38 -16.01 -4.98
N ILE A 206 -4.54 -15.00 -5.19
CA ILE A 206 -3.96 -14.70 -6.51
C ILE A 206 -2.75 -15.60 -6.82
N GLY A 207 -2.02 -16.04 -5.82
CA GLY A 207 -0.74 -16.73 -5.88
C GLY A 207 0.36 -15.86 -5.24
N PRO A 208 0.83 -16.22 -4.05
CA PRO A 208 1.78 -15.38 -3.30
C PRO A 208 3.08 -15.16 -4.07
N GLU A 209 3.53 -16.13 -4.86
CA GLU A 209 4.72 -16.02 -5.70
C GLU A 209 4.59 -14.98 -6.82
N LEU A 210 3.35 -14.59 -7.18
CA LEU A 210 3.09 -13.59 -8.21
C LEU A 210 3.07 -12.17 -7.67
N VAL A 211 2.76 -12.00 -6.38
CA VAL A 211 2.44 -10.69 -5.80
C VAL A 211 3.28 -10.32 -4.57
N THR A 212 4.06 -11.24 -4.01
CA THR A 212 4.95 -10.94 -2.88
C THR A 212 6.41 -10.95 -3.29
N MET A 213 7.21 -10.11 -2.63
CA MET A 213 8.65 -10.15 -2.73
C MET A 213 9.21 -10.60 -1.39
N PRO A 214 9.70 -11.85 -1.27
CA PRO A 214 10.27 -12.34 -0.02
C PRO A 214 11.55 -11.54 0.30
N PHE A 215 11.72 -11.22 1.58
CA PHE A 215 12.93 -10.58 2.12
C PHE A 215 13.25 -9.19 1.56
N ALA A 216 12.27 -8.47 1.06
CA ALA A 216 12.49 -7.07 0.69
C ALA A 216 12.78 -6.26 1.96
N THR A 217 14.05 -5.98 2.20
CA THR A 217 14.47 -4.97 3.16
C THR A 217 14.47 -3.62 2.46
N TYR A 218 13.95 -2.61 3.13
CA TYR A 218 13.94 -1.23 2.63
C TYR A 218 14.74 -0.33 3.56
N PRO A 219 16.09 -0.43 3.54
CA PRO A 219 16.93 0.38 4.42
C PRO A 219 16.83 1.88 4.12
N GLN A 220 16.20 2.24 2.99
CA GLN A 220 16.00 3.61 2.57
C GLN A 220 14.81 4.29 3.22
N ILE A 221 14.05 3.58 4.06
CA ILE A 221 12.89 4.14 4.77
C ILE A 221 13.00 3.96 6.26
N VAL A 222 12.45 4.92 7.00
CA VAL A 222 12.14 4.78 8.42
C VAL A 222 10.63 4.84 8.57
N HIS A 223 10.05 3.81 9.18
CA HIS A 223 8.64 3.74 9.48
C HIS A 223 8.43 4.17 10.94
N MET A 224 7.64 5.23 11.14
CA MET A 224 7.50 5.92 12.40
C MET A 224 6.40 5.34 13.31
N LYS A 225 5.98 4.09 13.08
CA LYS A 225 4.94 3.46 13.93
C LYS A 225 5.45 3.29 15.37
N PRO A 226 4.71 3.76 16.39
CA PRO A 226 5.10 3.64 17.79
C PRO A 226 5.39 2.21 18.23
N ALA A 227 4.58 1.25 17.78
CA ALA A 227 4.78 -0.17 18.07
C ALA A 227 6.11 -0.76 17.56
N HIS A 228 6.77 -0.08 16.61
CA HIS A 228 8.09 -0.44 16.10
C HIS A 228 9.20 0.34 16.79
N ALA A 229 8.87 1.48 17.43
CA ALA A 229 9.81 2.28 18.21
C ALA A 229 9.95 1.76 19.65
N GLU A 230 8.89 1.18 20.21
CA GLU A 230 8.86 0.69 21.59
C GLU A 230 9.55 -0.67 21.80
N THR A 231 10.01 -1.33 20.74
CA THR A 231 10.89 -2.49 20.82
C THR A 231 12.36 -2.11 21.07
N GLN A 232 12.57 -0.97 21.73
CA GLN A 232 13.88 -0.51 22.16
C GLN A 232 14.33 -1.23 23.44
#